data_6e7285767d91c4416e957f6a4c7753be
#
_entry.id   6e7285767d91c4416e957f6a4c7753be
#
_cell.length_a   1.000
_cell.length_b   1.000
_cell.length_c   1.000
_cell.angle_alpha   90.00
_cell.angle_beta   90.00
_cell.angle_gamma   90.00
#
_symmetry.space_group_name_H-M   'P 1'
#
loop_
_entity.id
_entity.type
_entity.pdbx_description
1 polymer ?
#
loop_
_entity_poly.entity_id
_entity_poly.type
_entity_poly.pdbx_seq_one_letter_code
_entity_poly.pdbx_strand_id
1 'polypeptide(L)'
;IIGIKDMSGLLKPMAAYKLVKALKNEVAVPIHLHTHDTSGNGVATVLMAAEAGLDIADAAFNSMSGLTSQPALNSIVAALKNSDRDTGMDEDGLQKISDYWTDVRPVYSQFESDLKSTSAEIYKLEIPGGQYSNLKPQVESFGIGHKFDEVKEMYVKVNQMLGDIIKVTPSSKVVGDLAIFMVQNDLTPDNIVEKGVDFDFPDSAVSYFEGMIGQPEGGFPEDLQKVVLKGRKPITCRPGELLEPEDFDKIKKHLVNDLKLEGTDQEQLSYAIYPKVFEDYVKNIREKGDFRNMGSDVFFHGISQGQTAEITLKKGQTMVVTLEDVSKPDEAGNRDLAFSVNGYRRVVSVKDKQALVKSVMSGSTIHYASADDPNEIGANIPGNILKVLVESGDKVKKGEPVAIIEAMKMETNVIAPRDGEIEKVYIKAGEQVKAGQLVAILKSEDE
;
A
#
# COMPACT_ATOMS: atom_id res chain seq x y z
N ILE A 1 -13.15 -0.62 -29.30
CA ILE A 1 -13.00 -1.76 -28.37
C ILE A 1 -13.85 -1.48 -27.15
N ILE A 2 -14.61 -2.49 -26.67
CA ILE A 2 -15.29 -2.45 -25.38
C ILE A 2 -14.51 -3.34 -24.42
N GLY A 3 -14.12 -2.80 -23.25
CA GLY A 3 -13.42 -3.54 -22.20
C GLY A 3 -14.39 -4.06 -21.15
N ILE A 4 -14.30 -5.34 -20.85
CA ILE A 4 -14.86 -5.94 -19.63
C ILE A 4 -13.75 -5.92 -18.60
N LYS A 5 -13.93 -5.17 -17.51
CA LYS A 5 -12.92 -5.04 -16.47
C LYS A 5 -13.39 -5.72 -15.19
N ASP A 6 -12.93 -6.95 -14.97
CA ASP A 6 -13.23 -7.76 -13.80
C ASP A 6 -12.04 -7.75 -12.82
N MET A 7 -12.04 -6.75 -11.93
CA MET A 7 -10.93 -6.49 -10.99
C MET A 7 -10.79 -7.52 -9.88
N SER A 8 -11.79 -8.35 -9.65
CA SER A 8 -11.82 -9.31 -8.54
C SER A 8 -11.81 -10.77 -9.01
N GLY A 9 -11.92 -11.03 -10.31
CA GLY A 9 -12.08 -12.39 -10.82
C GLY A 9 -13.45 -12.98 -10.52
N LEU A 10 -14.52 -12.13 -10.56
CA LEU A 10 -15.90 -12.53 -10.26
C LEU A 10 -16.60 -13.14 -11.45
N LEU A 11 -16.12 -12.89 -12.65
CA LEU A 11 -16.73 -13.39 -13.88
C LEU A 11 -16.51 -14.90 -13.98
N LYS A 12 -17.55 -15.67 -13.64
CA LYS A 12 -17.52 -17.12 -13.71
C LYS A 12 -17.53 -17.60 -15.18
N PRO A 13 -16.95 -18.77 -15.50
CA PRO A 13 -16.80 -19.25 -16.89
C PRO A 13 -18.09 -19.20 -17.71
N MET A 14 -19.21 -19.74 -17.18
CA MET A 14 -20.49 -19.73 -17.88
C MET A 14 -21.11 -18.33 -17.99
N ALA A 15 -20.83 -17.44 -17.04
CA ALA A 15 -21.27 -16.04 -17.12
C ALA A 15 -20.48 -15.30 -18.20
N ALA A 16 -19.17 -15.56 -18.33
CA ALA A 16 -18.32 -15.02 -19.38
C ALA A 16 -18.84 -15.38 -20.78
N TYR A 17 -19.16 -16.66 -20.99
CA TYR A 17 -19.76 -17.09 -22.23
C TYR A 17 -21.05 -16.31 -22.58
N LYS A 18 -21.96 -16.19 -21.60
CA LYS A 18 -23.25 -15.50 -21.83
C LYS A 18 -23.05 -14.01 -22.09
N LEU A 19 -22.20 -13.37 -21.31
CA LEU A 19 -21.92 -11.92 -21.43
C LEU A 19 -21.27 -11.58 -22.77
N VAL A 20 -20.19 -12.29 -23.13
CA VAL A 20 -19.48 -12.04 -24.38
C VAL A 20 -20.40 -12.32 -25.59
N LYS A 21 -21.16 -13.43 -25.57
CA LYS A 21 -22.10 -13.71 -26.62
C LYS A 21 -23.17 -12.64 -26.77
N ALA A 22 -23.72 -12.15 -25.66
CA ALA A 22 -24.71 -11.06 -25.71
C ALA A 22 -24.07 -9.76 -26.28
N LEU A 23 -22.88 -9.39 -25.83
CA LEU A 23 -22.17 -8.21 -26.34
C LEU A 23 -21.85 -8.34 -27.85
N LYS A 24 -21.38 -9.50 -28.30
CA LYS A 24 -21.11 -9.76 -29.74
C LYS A 24 -22.34 -9.66 -30.62
N ASN A 25 -23.55 -9.89 -30.07
CA ASN A 25 -24.80 -9.70 -30.79
C ASN A 25 -25.25 -8.24 -30.88
N GLU A 26 -24.88 -7.43 -29.90
CA GLU A 26 -25.32 -6.03 -29.78
C GLU A 26 -24.34 -5.02 -30.39
N VAL A 27 -23.03 -5.34 -30.39
CA VAL A 27 -21.97 -4.39 -30.80
C VAL A 27 -21.05 -5.00 -31.86
N ALA A 28 -20.66 -4.16 -32.84
CA ALA A 28 -19.75 -4.55 -33.93
C ALA A 28 -18.25 -4.30 -33.61
N VAL A 29 -17.94 -3.82 -32.42
CA VAL A 29 -16.56 -3.53 -32.03
C VAL A 29 -15.91 -4.71 -31.27
N PRO A 30 -14.57 -4.84 -31.30
CA PRO A 30 -13.88 -5.88 -30.53
C PRO A 30 -14.20 -5.82 -29.04
N ILE A 31 -14.31 -7.00 -28.41
CA ILE A 31 -14.51 -7.17 -26.96
C ILE A 31 -13.18 -7.59 -26.33
N HIS A 32 -12.77 -6.88 -25.29
CA HIS A 32 -11.55 -7.10 -24.52
C HIS A 32 -11.89 -7.49 -23.09
N LEU A 33 -11.44 -8.64 -22.63
CA LEU A 33 -11.61 -9.11 -21.25
C LEU A 33 -10.32 -8.93 -20.45
N HIS A 34 -10.41 -8.16 -19.38
CA HIS A 34 -9.44 -8.12 -18.28
C HIS A 34 -10.05 -8.73 -17.04
N THR A 35 -9.43 -9.77 -16.49
CA THR A 35 -9.88 -10.45 -15.27
C THR A 35 -8.69 -10.85 -14.40
N HIS A 36 -8.93 -11.12 -13.12
CA HIS A 36 -7.97 -11.65 -12.18
C HIS A 36 -8.24 -13.12 -11.86
N ASP A 37 -7.21 -13.87 -11.47
CA ASP A 37 -7.33 -15.31 -11.20
C ASP A 37 -7.45 -15.63 -9.69
N THR A 38 -8.00 -14.70 -8.93
CA THR A 38 -8.14 -14.83 -7.46
C THR A 38 -8.98 -16.06 -7.07
N SER A 39 -9.96 -16.42 -7.89
CA SER A 39 -10.79 -17.60 -7.68
C SER A 39 -10.17 -18.91 -8.16
N GLY A 40 -9.12 -18.86 -9.01
CA GLY A 40 -8.57 -20.00 -9.71
C GLY A 40 -9.37 -20.46 -10.94
N ASN A 41 -10.38 -19.68 -11.35
CA ASN A 41 -11.21 -19.97 -12.52
C ASN A 41 -10.81 -19.18 -13.77
N GLY A 42 -9.76 -18.36 -13.68
CA GLY A 42 -9.42 -17.38 -14.71
C GLY A 42 -9.16 -17.99 -16.09
N VAL A 43 -8.41 -19.09 -16.17
CA VAL A 43 -8.18 -19.81 -17.44
C VAL A 43 -9.51 -20.30 -18.02
N ALA A 44 -10.35 -20.96 -17.21
CA ALA A 44 -11.65 -21.45 -17.65
C ALA A 44 -12.58 -20.31 -18.11
N THR A 45 -12.53 -19.17 -17.42
CA THR A 45 -13.29 -17.96 -17.77
C THR A 45 -12.88 -17.44 -19.15
N VAL A 46 -11.56 -17.34 -19.43
CA VAL A 46 -11.03 -16.87 -20.71
C VAL A 46 -11.39 -17.85 -21.83
N LEU A 47 -11.27 -19.18 -21.61
CA LEU A 47 -11.62 -20.19 -22.61
C LEU A 47 -13.10 -20.13 -22.97
N MET A 48 -14.00 -19.99 -21.99
CA MET A 48 -15.43 -19.86 -22.25
C MET A 48 -15.79 -18.52 -22.94
N ALA A 49 -15.07 -17.46 -22.63
CA ALA A 49 -15.21 -16.18 -23.32
C ALA A 49 -14.73 -16.28 -24.79
N ALA A 50 -13.59 -16.95 -25.01
CA ALA A 50 -13.06 -17.20 -26.36
C ALA A 50 -14.06 -17.99 -27.22
N GLU A 51 -14.66 -19.05 -26.67
CA GLU A 51 -15.71 -19.82 -27.33
C GLU A 51 -16.92 -18.97 -27.73
N ALA A 52 -17.26 -17.97 -26.91
CA ALA A 52 -18.34 -17.02 -27.19
C ALA A 52 -17.99 -15.94 -28.23
N GLY A 53 -16.72 -15.87 -28.68
CA GLY A 53 -16.27 -14.92 -29.68
C GLY A 53 -15.48 -13.72 -29.11
N LEU A 54 -14.89 -13.83 -27.93
CA LEU A 54 -13.98 -12.80 -27.37
C LEU A 54 -12.83 -12.52 -28.34
N ASP A 55 -12.45 -11.26 -28.50
CA ASP A 55 -11.40 -10.84 -29.42
C ASP A 55 -10.04 -10.68 -28.73
N ILE A 56 -10.02 -10.17 -27.48
CA ILE A 56 -8.81 -9.87 -26.74
C ILE A 56 -8.96 -10.33 -25.28
N ALA A 57 -7.95 -10.99 -24.73
CA ALA A 57 -7.86 -11.32 -23.32
C ALA A 57 -6.53 -10.89 -22.72
N ASP A 58 -6.55 -10.33 -21.52
CA ASP A 58 -5.35 -10.09 -20.75
C ASP A 58 -4.97 -11.34 -19.96
N ALA A 59 -3.69 -11.73 -20.04
CA ALA A 59 -3.14 -12.87 -19.34
C ALA A 59 -1.69 -12.60 -18.94
N ALA A 60 -1.14 -13.37 -18.00
CA ALA A 60 0.24 -13.27 -17.55
C ALA A 60 1.01 -14.55 -17.84
N PHE A 61 2.30 -14.46 -18.09
CA PHE A 61 3.17 -15.66 -18.18
C PHE A 61 2.97 -16.55 -16.95
N ASN A 62 3.07 -17.87 -17.14
CA ASN A 62 2.79 -18.83 -16.06
C ASN A 62 3.53 -18.51 -14.75
N SER A 63 4.80 -18.11 -14.84
CA SER A 63 5.61 -17.70 -13.69
C SER A 63 5.08 -16.49 -12.91
N MET A 64 4.27 -15.65 -13.56
CA MET A 64 3.72 -14.40 -12.99
C MET A 64 2.19 -14.42 -12.90
N SER A 65 1.54 -15.53 -13.22
CA SER A 65 0.08 -15.70 -13.26
C SER A 65 -0.50 -16.22 -11.95
N GLY A 66 -1.82 -16.26 -11.89
CA GLY A 66 -2.56 -16.83 -10.76
C GLY A 66 -2.74 -15.90 -9.57
N LEU A 67 -3.42 -16.37 -8.54
CA LEU A 67 -3.73 -15.59 -7.34
C LEU A 67 -4.42 -14.25 -7.71
N THR A 68 -3.84 -13.13 -7.25
CA THR A 68 -4.34 -11.78 -7.56
C THR A 68 -3.82 -11.21 -8.88
N SER A 69 -3.02 -11.98 -9.64
CA SER A 69 -2.60 -11.65 -11.00
C SER A 69 -3.63 -12.15 -12.03
N GLN A 70 -3.28 -12.06 -13.31
CA GLN A 70 -4.13 -12.50 -14.42
C GLN A 70 -4.04 -14.03 -14.62
N PRO A 71 -4.96 -14.60 -15.45
CA PRO A 71 -4.92 -16.00 -15.83
C PRO A 71 -3.63 -16.38 -16.57
N ALA A 72 -3.25 -17.65 -16.49
CA ALA A 72 -2.02 -18.19 -17.07
C ALA A 72 -2.04 -18.20 -18.60
N LEU A 73 -1.23 -17.36 -19.25
CA LEU A 73 -1.15 -17.19 -20.70
C LEU A 73 -0.75 -18.49 -21.40
N ASN A 74 0.36 -19.13 -20.96
CA ASN A 74 0.84 -20.36 -21.60
C ASN A 74 -0.24 -21.46 -21.56
N SER A 75 -1.01 -21.55 -20.47
CA SER A 75 -2.09 -22.53 -20.33
C SER A 75 -3.27 -22.23 -21.26
N ILE A 76 -3.62 -20.94 -21.43
CA ILE A 76 -4.68 -20.52 -22.37
C ILE A 76 -4.27 -20.83 -23.80
N VAL A 77 -3.04 -20.47 -24.21
CA VAL A 77 -2.52 -20.71 -25.56
C VAL A 77 -2.51 -22.20 -25.88
N ALA A 78 -1.98 -23.02 -24.96
CA ALA A 78 -1.95 -24.48 -25.13
C ALA A 78 -3.36 -25.10 -25.23
N ALA A 79 -4.31 -24.61 -24.41
CA ALA A 79 -5.70 -25.10 -24.43
C ALA A 79 -6.45 -24.76 -25.72
N LEU A 80 -6.13 -23.62 -26.36
CA LEU A 80 -6.74 -23.18 -27.62
C LEU A 80 -6.04 -23.75 -28.87
N LYS A 81 -4.89 -24.40 -28.69
CA LYS A 81 -4.11 -24.97 -29.81
C LYS A 81 -4.96 -25.89 -30.69
N ASN A 82 -4.83 -25.72 -32.01
CA ASN A 82 -5.56 -26.49 -33.05
C ASN A 82 -7.10 -26.35 -32.96
N SER A 83 -7.64 -25.38 -32.21
CA SER A 83 -9.06 -25.03 -32.24
C SER A 83 -9.34 -23.89 -33.24
N ASP A 84 -10.62 -23.57 -33.48
CA ASP A 84 -11.03 -22.40 -34.28
C ASP A 84 -10.61 -21.05 -33.60
N ARG A 85 -10.15 -21.13 -32.38
CA ARG A 85 -9.68 -19.99 -31.56
C ARG A 85 -8.16 -20.04 -31.29
N ASP A 86 -7.43 -20.86 -32.05
CA ASP A 86 -5.95 -20.91 -31.94
C ASP A 86 -5.36 -19.53 -32.11
N THR A 87 -4.52 -19.14 -31.15
CA THR A 87 -3.89 -17.82 -31.11
C THR A 87 -2.75 -17.68 -32.10
N GLY A 88 -2.19 -18.79 -32.60
CA GLY A 88 -0.97 -18.80 -33.43
C GLY A 88 0.31 -18.37 -32.70
N MET A 89 0.29 -18.23 -31.36
CA MET A 89 1.45 -17.85 -30.59
C MET A 89 2.48 -18.99 -30.51
N ASP A 90 3.77 -18.61 -30.47
CA ASP A 90 4.89 -19.54 -30.29
C ASP A 90 4.98 -20.00 -28.83
N GLU A 91 4.56 -21.24 -28.57
CA GLU A 91 4.56 -21.85 -27.23
C GLU A 91 5.96 -21.98 -26.66
N ASP A 92 6.97 -22.33 -27.49
CA ASP A 92 8.37 -22.44 -27.06
C ASP A 92 8.96 -21.06 -26.67
N GLY A 93 8.61 -20.02 -27.42
CA GLY A 93 8.97 -18.66 -27.11
C GLY A 93 8.33 -18.16 -25.79
N LEU A 94 7.04 -18.45 -25.58
CA LEU A 94 6.36 -18.14 -24.33
C LEU A 94 6.97 -18.89 -23.15
N GLN A 95 7.35 -20.15 -23.32
CA GLN A 95 8.00 -20.91 -22.25
C GLN A 95 9.36 -20.34 -21.87
N LYS A 96 10.20 -19.95 -22.83
CA LYS A 96 11.51 -19.31 -22.57
C LYS A 96 11.35 -18.02 -21.77
N ILE A 97 10.34 -17.20 -22.07
CA ILE A 97 10.07 -15.97 -21.31
C ILE A 97 9.57 -16.32 -19.89
N SER A 98 8.73 -17.34 -19.78
CA SER A 98 8.24 -17.80 -18.47
C SER A 98 9.38 -18.34 -17.59
N ASP A 99 10.33 -19.07 -18.16
CA ASP A 99 11.51 -19.57 -17.47
C ASP A 99 12.40 -18.43 -16.98
N TYR A 100 12.65 -17.43 -17.83
CA TYR A 100 13.36 -16.21 -17.43
C TYR A 100 12.73 -15.55 -16.21
N TRP A 101 11.41 -15.35 -16.22
CA TRP A 101 10.72 -14.74 -15.07
C TRP A 101 10.69 -15.66 -13.85
N THR A 102 10.72 -16.98 -14.02
CA THR A 102 10.87 -17.92 -12.90
C THR A 102 12.20 -17.72 -12.18
N ASP A 103 13.29 -17.48 -12.93
CA ASP A 103 14.60 -17.24 -12.36
C ASP A 103 14.73 -15.84 -11.73
N VAL A 104 14.06 -14.83 -12.30
CA VAL A 104 14.10 -13.44 -11.82
C VAL A 104 13.20 -13.22 -10.59
N ARG A 105 12.06 -13.88 -10.53
CA ARG A 105 11.03 -13.67 -9.50
C ARG A 105 11.55 -13.75 -8.05
N PRO A 106 12.44 -14.68 -7.67
CA PRO A 106 12.99 -14.74 -6.30
C PRO A 106 13.70 -13.46 -5.85
N VAL A 107 14.30 -12.70 -6.78
CA VAL A 107 14.94 -11.41 -6.48
C VAL A 107 13.93 -10.39 -5.91
N TYR A 108 12.68 -10.51 -6.30
CA TYR A 108 11.58 -9.62 -5.88
C TYR A 108 10.65 -10.24 -4.84
N SER A 109 11.03 -11.38 -4.25
CA SER A 109 10.18 -12.15 -3.32
C SER A 109 9.67 -11.34 -2.12
N GLN A 110 10.42 -10.34 -1.66
CA GLN A 110 10.01 -9.46 -0.56
C GLN A 110 8.78 -8.58 -0.88
N PHE A 111 8.40 -8.46 -2.15
CA PHE A 111 7.23 -7.71 -2.61
C PHE A 111 6.03 -8.61 -2.89
N GLU A 112 6.18 -9.93 -2.77
CA GLU A 112 5.07 -10.87 -2.95
C GLU A 112 4.14 -10.84 -1.74
N SER A 113 2.84 -10.99 -2.01
CA SER A 113 1.87 -11.25 -0.95
C SER A 113 2.04 -12.69 -0.43
N ASP A 114 1.76 -12.91 0.86
CA ASP A 114 1.81 -14.25 1.47
C ASP A 114 0.64 -15.17 1.08
N LEU A 115 -0.07 -14.85 0.02
CA LEU A 115 -1.15 -15.68 -0.50
C LEU A 115 -0.58 -16.99 -1.08
N LYS A 116 -1.06 -18.13 -0.60
CA LYS A 116 -0.56 -19.46 -0.98
C LYS A 116 -1.45 -20.17 -2.01
N SER A 117 -2.72 -19.79 -2.09
CA SER A 117 -3.70 -20.42 -2.98
C SER A 117 -4.77 -19.44 -3.42
N THR A 118 -5.39 -19.76 -4.55
CA THR A 118 -6.64 -19.14 -5.00
C THR A 118 -7.79 -19.54 -4.07
N SER A 119 -8.85 -18.73 -4.01
CA SER A 119 -10.01 -19.03 -3.16
C SER A 119 -11.32 -18.62 -3.83
N ALA A 120 -12.28 -19.53 -3.86
CA ALA A 120 -13.65 -19.25 -4.30
C ALA A 120 -14.42 -18.35 -3.31
N GLU A 121 -13.85 -18.05 -2.13
CA GLU A 121 -14.38 -17.09 -1.17
C GLU A 121 -14.55 -15.70 -1.81
N ILE A 122 -13.71 -15.37 -2.81
CA ILE A 122 -13.79 -14.11 -3.54
C ILE A 122 -15.17 -13.83 -4.12
N TYR A 123 -15.94 -14.86 -4.48
CA TYR A 123 -17.32 -14.70 -4.97
C TYR A 123 -18.31 -14.19 -3.92
N LYS A 124 -17.90 -14.19 -2.63
CA LYS A 124 -18.68 -13.62 -1.53
C LYS A 124 -18.11 -12.27 -1.08
N LEU A 125 -16.78 -12.17 -1.06
CA LEU A 125 -16.09 -10.98 -0.56
C LEU A 125 -15.99 -9.87 -1.59
N GLU A 126 -15.88 -10.22 -2.87
CA GLU A 126 -15.78 -9.29 -4.00
C GLU A 126 -14.65 -8.27 -3.90
N ILE A 127 -13.57 -8.63 -3.19
CA ILE A 127 -12.41 -7.75 -2.99
C ILE A 127 -11.55 -7.76 -4.26
N PRO A 128 -11.23 -6.61 -4.88
CA PRO A 128 -10.33 -6.54 -6.03
C PRO A 128 -8.98 -7.18 -5.76
N GLY A 129 -8.39 -7.88 -6.75
CA GLY A 129 -7.16 -8.64 -6.58
C GLY A 129 -6.01 -7.83 -6.00
N GLY A 130 -5.74 -6.63 -6.53
CA GLY A 130 -4.73 -5.73 -6.01
C GLY A 130 -5.03 -5.24 -4.58
N GLN A 131 -6.31 -4.99 -4.25
CA GLN A 131 -6.71 -4.63 -2.90
C GLN A 131 -6.55 -5.82 -1.94
N TYR A 132 -6.89 -7.04 -2.37
CA TYR A 132 -6.77 -8.23 -1.54
C TYR A 132 -5.31 -8.51 -1.15
N SER A 133 -4.36 -8.40 -2.08
CA SER A 133 -2.93 -8.57 -1.81
C SER A 133 -2.34 -7.48 -0.91
N ASN A 134 -2.90 -6.26 -0.94
CA ASN A 134 -2.46 -5.15 -0.09
C ASN A 134 -3.15 -5.15 1.29
N LEU A 135 -4.38 -5.65 1.38
CA LEU A 135 -5.19 -5.58 2.60
C LEU A 135 -4.54 -6.35 3.76
N LYS A 136 -4.02 -7.56 3.51
CA LYS A 136 -3.41 -8.39 4.55
C LYS A 136 -2.17 -7.73 5.19
N PRO A 137 -1.13 -7.32 4.42
CA PRO A 137 0.00 -6.58 4.98
C PRO A 137 -0.41 -5.30 5.70
N GLN A 138 -1.43 -4.60 5.18
CA GLN A 138 -1.95 -3.39 5.80
C GLN A 138 -2.57 -3.68 7.19
N VAL A 139 -3.42 -4.68 7.28
CA VAL A 139 -4.04 -5.13 8.55
C VAL A 139 -2.98 -5.60 9.56
N GLU A 140 -1.96 -6.32 9.09
CA GLU A 140 -0.82 -6.74 9.91
C GLU A 140 0.00 -5.55 10.42
N SER A 141 0.24 -4.53 9.58
CA SER A 141 0.97 -3.33 9.97
C SER A 141 0.25 -2.49 11.04
N PHE A 142 -1.08 -2.55 11.07
CA PHE A 142 -1.89 -1.94 12.13
C PHE A 142 -1.97 -2.79 13.42
N GLY A 143 -1.28 -3.93 13.48
CA GLY A 143 -1.27 -4.80 14.66
C GLY A 143 -2.55 -5.62 14.86
N ILE A 144 -3.47 -5.58 13.92
CA ILE A 144 -4.75 -6.31 13.96
C ILE A 144 -4.79 -7.50 12.99
N GLY A 145 -3.63 -8.07 12.64
CA GLY A 145 -3.53 -9.23 11.73
C GLY A 145 -4.44 -10.41 12.13
N HIS A 146 -4.65 -10.59 13.43
CA HIS A 146 -5.57 -11.61 13.96
C HIS A 146 -7.06 -11.35 13.64
N LYS A 147 -7.43 -10.10 13.29
CA LYS A 147 -8.79 -9.70 12.87
C LYS A 147 -8.95 -9.66 11.34
N PHE A 148 -8.05 -10.27 10.56
CA PHE A 148 -8.10 -10.18 9.10
C PHE A 148 -9.42 -10.69 8.50
N ASP A 149 -9.99 -11.76 9.06
CA ASP A 149 -11.28 -12.29 8.61
C ASP A 149 -12.43 -11.32 8.92
N GLU A 150 -12.40 -10.67 10.07
CA GLU A 150 -13.38 -9.61 10.42
C GLU A 150 -13.29 -8.42 9.45
N VAL A 151 -12.07 -8.03 9.06
CA VAL A 151 -11.86 -6.95 8.07
C VAL A 151 -12.41 -7.34 6.70
N LYS A 152 -12.24 -8.60 6.26
CA LYS A 152 -12.83 -9.10 5.01
C LYS A 152 -14.35 -9.03 5.02
N GLU A 153 -14.98 -9.45 6.12
CA GLU A 153 -16.43 -9.35 6.28
C GLU A 153 -16.90 -7.90 6.35
N MET A 154 -16.14 -7.05 7.07
CA MET A 154 -16.46 -5.63 7.15
C MET A 154 -16.32 -4.94 5.79
N TYR A 155 -15.38 -5.35 4.93
CA TYR A 155 -15.23 -4.85 3.57
C TYR A 155 -16.54 -5.00 2.77
N VAL A 156 -17.20 -6.14 2.86
CA VAL A 156 -18.50 -6.38 2.21
C VAL A 156 -19.57 -5.45 2.79
N LYS A 157 -19.65 -5.36 4.12
CA LYS A 157 -20.64 -4.50 4.81
C LYS A 157 -20.45 -3.03 4.48
N VAL A 158 -19.19 -2.57 4.42
CA VAL A 158 -18.86 -1.19 4.02
C VAL A 158 -19.28 -0.95 2.57
N ASN A 159 -19.01 -1.85 1.64
CA ASN A 159 -19.45 -1.67 0.27
C ASN A 159 -20.98 -1.53 0.15
N GLN A 160 -21.72 -2.39 0.86
CA GLN A 160 -23.18 -2.31 0.93
C GLN A 160 -23.66 -0.99 1.55
N MET A 161 -23.02 -0.57 2.63
CA MET A 161 -23.31 0.71 3.30
C MET A 161 -23.07 1.93 2.39
N LEU A 162 -22.10 1.83 1.47
CA LEU A 162 -21.81 2.87 0.47
C LEU A 162 -22.70 2.78 -0.78
N GLY A 163 -23.66 1.84 -0.85
CA GLY A 163 -24.57 1.68 -1.98
C GLY A 163 -24.05 0.75 -3.08
N ASP A 164 -23.26 -0.25 -2.72
CA ASP A 164 -22.65 -1.23 -3.65
C ASP A 164 -21.85 -0.58 -4.78
N ILE A 165 -20.98 0.34 -4.40
CA ILE A 165 -20.16 1.09 -5.36
C ILE A 165 -19.24 0.16 -6.16
N ILE A 166 -18.93 0.56 -7.38
CA ILE A 166 -17.97 -0.16 -8.24
C ILE A 166 -16.57 -0.09 -7.60
N LYS A 167 -16.03 -1.26 -7.24
CA LYS A 167 -14.73 -1.40 -6.59
C LYS A 167 -13.60 -1.47 -7.61
N VAL A 168 -13.13 -0.31 -8.01
CA VAL A 168 -11.96 -0.11 -8.88
C VAL A 168 -11.10 0.99 -8.27
N THR A 169 -9.80 1.02 -8.55
CA THR A 169 -8.94 2.10 -8.02
C THR A 169 -9.47 3.48 -8.47
N PRO A 170 -9.73 4.44 -7.55
CA PRO A 170 -9.38 4.43 -6.12
C PRO A 170 -10.50 3.96 -5.15
N SER A 171 -11.72 3.71 -5.61
CA SER A 171 -12.87 3.38 -4.75
C SER A 171 -12.67 2.12 -3.89
N SER A 172 -11.97 1.10 -4.42
CA SER A 172 -11.60 -0.11 -3.66
C SER A 172 -10.74 0.21 -2.44
N LYS A 173 -9.86 1.21 -2.52
CA LYS A 173 -9.07 1.69 -1.39
C LYS A 173 -9.96 2.33 -0.31
N VAL A 174 -10.94 3.13 -0.71
CA VAL A 174 -11.90 3.75 0.23
C VAL A 174 -12.62 2.67 1.04
N VAL A 175 -13.13 1.64 0.37
CA VAL A 175 -13.83 0.52 1.05
C VAL A 175 -12.88 -0.21 2.00
N GLY A 176 -11.64 -0.47 1.59
CA GLY A 176 -10.64 -1.15 2.41
C GLY A 176 -10.22 -0.35 3.64
N ASP A 177 -9.87 0.92 3.46
CA ASP A 177 -9.44 1.80 4.55
C ASP A 177 -10.58 2.00 5.56
N LEU A 178 -11.81 2.18 5.09
CA LEU A 178 -12.98 2.33 5.96
C LEU A 178 -13.30 1.02 6.70
N ALA A 179 -13.15 -0.14 6.07
CA ALA A 179 -13.35 -1.44 6.71
C ALA A 179 -12.32 -1.67 7.84
N ILE A 180 -11.04 -1.37 7.61
CA ILE A 180 -10.00 -1.44 8.64
C ILE A 180 -10.32 -0.48 9.79
N PHE A 181 -10.64 0.77 9.47
CA PHE A 181 -11.00 1.80 10.45
C PHE A 181 -12.16 1.37 11.34
N MET A 182 -13.23 0.81 10.75
CA MET A 182 -14.39 0.35 11.50
C MET A 182 -14.06 -0.82 12.44
N VAL A 183 -13.26 -1.78 11.98
CA VAL A 183 -12.84 -2.92 12.82
C VAL A 183 -11.90 -2.48 13.95
N GLN A 184 -11.04 -1.51 13.70
CA GLN A 184 -10.14 -0.96 14.74
C GLN A 184 -10.88 -0.23 15.86
N ASN A 185 -11.98 0.44 15.51
CA ASN A 185 -12.71 1.30 16.42
C ASN A 185 -14.05 0.68 16.88
N ASP A 186 -14.24 -0.63 16.68
CA ASP A 186 -15.46 -1.38 17.04
C ASP A 186 -16.75 -0.72 16.48
N LEU A 187 -16.64 -0.14 15.28
CA LEU A 187 -17.75 0.46 14.55
C LEU A 187 -18.43 -0.58 13.66
N THR A 188 -19.75 -0.44 13.52
CA THR A 188 -20.59 -1.26 12.66
C THR A 188 -21.43 -0.35 11.76
N PRO A 189 -22.03 -0.84 10.65
CA PRO A 189 -22.95 -0.06 9.84
C PRO A 189 -24.11 0.55 10.65
N ASP A 190 -24.53 -0.12 11.73
CA ASP A 190 -25.66 0.32 12.55
C ASP A 190 -25.29 1.47 13.53
N ASN A 191 -24.01 1.52 13.96
CA ASN A 191 -23.58 2.50 14.97
C ASN A 191 -22.66 3.62 14.44
N ILE A 192 -22.15 3.50 13.20
CA ILE A 192 -21.16 4.44 12.64
C ILE A 192 -21.70 5.88 12.54
N VAL A 193 -22.99 6.07 12.30
CA VAL A 193 -23.58 7.41 12.22
C VAL A 193 -23.64 8.07 13.59
N GLU A 194 -23.93 7.30 14.64
CA GLU A 194 -24.03 7.80 16.02
C GLU A 194 -22.63 7.99 16.63
N LYS A 195 -21.78 6.95 16.60
CA LYS A 195 -20.47 6.96 17.25
C LYS A 195 -19.38 7.63 16.40
N GLY A 196 -19.53 7.63 15.07
CA GLY A 196 -18.52 8.15 14.14
C GLY A 196 -18.20 9.64 14.32
N VAL A 197 -19.09 10.41 14.95
CA VAL A 197 -18.87 11.84 15.23
C VAL A 197 -17.62 12.09 16.09
N ASP A 198 -17.24 11.11 16.91
CA ASP A 198 -16.11 11.21 17.83
C ASP A 198 -14.77 10.79 17.17
N PHE A 199 -14.78 10.28 15.94
CA PHE A 199 -13.60 9.75 15.26
C PHE A 199 -13.21 10.59 14.05
N ASP A 200 -11.91 10.67 13.76
CA ASP A 200 -11.41 11.18 12.50
C ASP A 200 -11.31 10.04 11.48
N PHE A 201 -12.03 10.20 10.39
CA PHE A 201 -12.09 9.20 9.32
C PHE A 201 -10.82 9.23 8.46
N PRO A 202 -10.46 8.09 7.83
CA PRO A 202 -9.35 8.04 6.87
C PRO A 202 -9.54 9.06 5.73
N ASP A 203 -8.45 9.71 5.30
CA ASP A 203 -8.47 10.71 4.23
C ASP A 203 -9.11 10.21 2.93
N SER A 204 -8.93 8.93 2.61
CA SER A 204 -9.57 8.31 1.45
C SER A 204 -11.10 8.32 1.55
N ALA A 205 -11.65 8.09 2.76
CA ALA A 205 -13.09 8.15 3.01
C ALA A 205 -13.57 9.61 2.97
N VAL A 206 -12.83 10.53 3.58
CA VAL A 206 -13.17 11.96 3.55
C VAL A 206 -13.18 12.47 2.09
N SER A 207 -12.13 12.18 1.31
CA SER A 207 -12.05 12.56 -0.09
C SER A 207 -13.17 11.96 -0.95
N TYR A 208 -13.57 10.71 -0.66
CA TYR A 208 -14.72 10.09 -1.33
C TYR A 208 -16.00 10.87 -1.07
N PHE A 209 -16.31 11.13 0.21
CA PHE A 209 -17.53 11.84 0.59
C PHE A 209 -17.53 13.33 0.23
N GLU A 210 -16.36 13.94 0.07
CA GLU A 210 -16.23 15.28 -0.54
C GLU A 210 -16.54 15.29 -2.04
N GLY A 211 -16.56 14.12 -2.71
CA GLY A 211 -16.77 14.02 -4.16
C GLY A 211 -15.49 14.13 -4.98
N MET A 212 -14.29 14.06 -4.35
CA MET A 212 -12.99 14.21 -5.01
C MET A 212 -12.64 13.06 -5.96
N ILE A 213 -13.34 11.94 -5.88
CA ILE A 213 -13.17 10.79 -6.79
C ILE A 213 -14.43 10.51 -7.63
N GLY A 214 -15.32 11.49 -7.73
CA GLY A 214 -16.54 11.44 -8.50
C GLY A 214 -17.79 11.26 -7.64
N GLN A 215 -18.93 11.19 -8.31
CA GLN A 215 -20.25 11.02 -7.68
C GLN A 215 -20.71 9.58 -7.90
N PRO A 216 -21.05 8.80 -6.84
CA PRO A 216 -21.60 7.47 -7.01
C PRO A 216 -23.02 7.55 -7.60
N GLU A 217 -23.38 6.51 -8.37
CA GLU A 217 -24.76 6.36 -8.81
C GLU A 217 -25.69 6.23 -7.59
N GLY A 218 -26.78 6.98 -7.58
CA GLY A 218 -27.68 7.04 -6.43
C GLY A 218 -27.27 8.03 -5.33
N GLY A 219 -26.11 8.68 -5.45
CA GLY A 219 -25.61 9.66 -4.46
C GLY A 219 -24.91 9.02 -3.27
N PHE A 220 -24.47 9.87 -2.36
CA PHE A 220 -23.85 9.44 -1.10
C PHE A 220 -24.91 9.14 -0.03
N PRO A 221 -24.68 8.17 0.91
CA PRO A 221 -25.50 8.02 2.10
C PRO A 221 -25.43 9.31 2.95
N GLU A 222 -26.49 10.11 2.96
CA GLU A 222 -26.48 11.49 3.47
C GLU A 222 -26.03 11.62 4.93
N ASP A 223 -26.52 10.73 5.82
CA ASP A 223 -26.20 10.83 7.24
C ASP A 223 -24.73 10.46 7.51
N LEU A 224 -24.23 9.45 6.81
CA LEU A 224 -22.82 9.07 6.90
C LEU A 224 -21.93 10.16 6.29
N GLN A 225 -22.32 10.76 5.17
CA GLN A 225 -21.58 11.88 4.56
C GLN A 225 -21.45 13.05 5.53
N LYS A 226 -22.52 13.42 6.25
CA LYS A 226 -22.47 14.50 7.26
C LYS A 226 -21.48 14.19 8.38
N VAL A 227 -21.50 12.96 8.88
CA VAL A 227 -20.60 12.50 9.96
C VAL A 227 -19.14 12.50 9.50
N VAL A 228 -18.86 11.98 8.32
CA VAL A 228 -17.49 11.91 7.78
C VAL A 228 -16.93 13.30 7.46
N LEU A 229 -17.75 14.17 6.87
CA LEU A 229 -17.30 15.49 6.43
C LEU A 229 -17.18 16.51 7.57
N LYS A 230 -17.83 16.30 8.72
CA LYS A 230 -17.76 17.22 9.88
C LYS A 230 -17.92 18.70 9.49
N GLY A 231 -18.87 18.99 8.59
CA GLY A 231 -19.17 20.34 8.11
C GLY A 231 -18.36 20.82 6.91
N ARG A 232 -17.44 20.02 6.35
CA ARG A 232 -16.83 20.30 5.06
C ARG A 232 -17.90 20.26 3.95
N LYS A 233 -17.75 21.13 2.96
CA LYS A 233 -18.71 21.19 1.85
C LYS A 233 -18.31 20.21 0.75
N PRO A 234 -19.20 19.28 0.36
CA PRO A 234 -18.92 18.41 -0.78
C PRO A 234 -18.93 19.21 -2.09
N ILE A 235 -18.20 18.70 -3.08
CA ILE A 235 -18.21 19.23 -4.44
C ILE A 235 -19.10 18.37 -5.32
N THR A 236 -19.70 18.99 -6.34
CA THR A 236 -20.52 18.30 -7.35
C THR A 236 -19.96 18.45 -8.77
N CYS A 237 -18.97 19.30 -8.94
CA CYS A 237 -18.20 19.46 -10.19
C CYS A 237 -17.05 18.42 -10.24
N ARG A 238 -16.39 18.36 -11.39
CA ARG A 238 -15.17 17.55 -11.53
C ARG A 238 -14.05 18.17 -10.70
N PRO A 239 -13.32 17.40 -9.87
CA PRO A 239 -12.25 17.96 -9.02
C PRO A 239 -11.21 18.78 -9.78
N GLY A 240 -10.85 18.35 -11.00
CA GLY A 240 -9.91 19.07 -11.85
C GLY A 240 -10.35 20.47 -12.25
N GLU A 241 -11.65 20.79 -12.18
CA GLU A 241 -12.16 22.15 -12.47
C GLU A 241 -11.87 23.15 -11.34
N LEU A 242 -11.52 22.62 -10.14
CA LEU A 242 -11.18 23.43 -8.97
C LEU A 242 -9.67 23.66 -8.82
N LEU A 243 -8.87 22.96 -9.62
CA LEU A 243 -7.42 23.08 -9.58
C LEU A 243 -6.97 24.24 -10.46
N GLU A 244 -6.10 25.08 -9.90
CA GLU A 244 -5.38 26.05 -10.71
C GLU A 244 -4.39 25.32 -11.64
N PRO A 245 -4.15 25.85 -12.86
CA PRO A 245 -3.14 25.30 -13.74
C PRO A 245 -1.75 25.27 -13.09
N GLU A 246 -1.01 24.18 -13.29
CA GLU A 246 0.35 24.09 -12.80
C GLU A 246 1.28 25.11 -13.46
N ASP A 247 2.03 25.83 -12.63
CA ASP A 247 3.04 26.80 -13.08
C ASP A 247 4.40 26.10 -13.22
N PHE A 248 4.71 25.63 -14.42
CA PHE A 248 5.98 24.95 -14.70
C PHE A 248 7.21 25.85 -14.52
N ASP A 249 7.09 27.17 -14.68
CA ASP A 249 8.20 28.08 -14.40
C ASP A 249 8.50 28.15 -12.91
N LYS A 250 7.47 28.12 -12.08
CA LYS A 250 7.60 28.04 -10.61
C LYS A 250 8.21 26.70 -10.19
N ILE A 251 7.71 25.60 -10.76
CA ILE A 251 8.25 24.26 -10.52
C ILE A 251 9.73 24.22 -10.89
N LYS A 252 10.11 24.68 -12.09
CA LYS A 252 11.50 24.72 -12.53
C LYS A 252 12.40 25.52 -11.59
N LYS A 253 11.94 26.69 -11.14
CA LYS A 253 12.67 27.49 -10.15
C LYS A 253 12.88 26.75 -8.83
N HIS A 254 11.86 26.05 -8.34
CA HIS A 254 11.96 25.21 -7.13
C HIS A 254 12.97 24.09 -7.32
N LEU A 255 12.88 23.33 -8.42
CA LEU A 255 13.82 22.25 -8.71
C LEU A 255 15.27 22.71 -8.77
N VAL A 256 15.52 23.85 -9.43
CA VAL A 256 16.89 24.39 -9.58
C VAL A 256 17.38 25.07 -8.30
N ASN A 257 16.56 25.91 -7.68
CA ASN A 257 17.02 26.77 -6.58
C ASN A 257 16.99 26.06 -5.24
N ASP A 258 15.97 25.23 -4.98
CA ASP A 258 15.79 24.59 -3.69
C ASP A 258 16.30 23.14 -3.71
N LEU A 259 15.90 22.37 -4.73
CA LEU A 259 16.32 20.98 -4.87
C LEU A 259 17.65 20.81 -5.63
N LYS A 260 18.31 21.89 -6.11
CA LYS A 260 19.63 21.84 -6.77
C LYS A 260 19.70 20.79 -7.90
N LEU A 261 18.65 20.65 -8.68
CA LEU A 261 18.53 19.80 -9.86
C LEU A 261 18.72 20.60 -11.15
N GLU A 262 18.74 19.94 -12.29
CA GLU A 262 18.86 20.62 -13.59
C GLU A 262 17.55 21.32 -14.02
N GLY A 263 16.40 20.85 -13.53
CA GLY A 263 15.08 21.36 -13.90
C GLY A 263 14.67 20.94 -15.32
N THR A 264 15.03 19.71 -15.70
CA THR A 264 14.64 19.12 -17.00
C THR A 264 13.13 18.95 -17.10
N ASP A 265 12.58 18.83 -18.29
CA ASP A 265 11.14 18.62 -18.52
C ASP A 265 10.66 17.33 -17.80
N GLN A 266 11.48 16.28 -17.78
CA GLN A 266 11.15 15.04 -17.07
C GLN A 266 11.09 15.25 -15.56
N GLU A 267 12.00 16.00 -14.98
CA GLU A 267 11.98 16.33 -13.55
C GLU A 267 10.77 17.19 -13.20
N GLN A 268 10.46 18.20 -14.03
CA GLN A 268 9.30 19.07 -13.85
C GLN A 268 8.00 18.28 -13.88
N LEU A 269 7.82 17.38 -14.86
CA LEU A 269 6.63 16.53 -14.99
C LEU A 269 6.54 15.55 -13.81
N SER A 270 7.64 14.92 -13.40
CA SER A 270 7.66 14.00 -12.27
C SER A 270 7.29 14.70 -10.96
N TYR A 271 7.79 15.91 -10.75
CA TYR A 271 7.44 16.73 -9.60
C TYR A 271 5.97 17.16 -9.63
N ALA A 272 5.46 17.64 -10.79
CA ALA A 272 4.07 18.08 -10.93
C ALA A 272 3.07 16.96 -10.60
N ILE A 273 3.39 15.71 -10.97
CA ILE A 273 2.50 14.55 -10.75
C ILE A 273 2.58 14.05 -9.29
N TYR A 274 3.79 14.01 -8.71
CA TYR A 274 4.03 13.44 -7.36
C TYR A 274 5.08 14.25 -6.58
N PRO A 275 4.77 15.47 -6.12
CA PRO A 275 5.77 16.37 -5.52
C PRO A 275 6.49 15.74 -4.32
N LYS A 276 5.76 15.23 -3.33
CA LYS A 276 6.35 14.60 -2.13
C LYS A 276 7.21 13.39 -2.46
N VAL A 277 6.72 12.51 -3.34
CA VAL A 277 7.47 11.30 -3.74
C VAL A 277 8.76 11.67 -4.47
N PHE A 278 8.71 12.69 -5.30
CA PHE A 278 9.88 13.18 -6.02
C PHE A 278 10.93 13.80 -5.07
N GLU A 279 10.50 14.61 -4.12
CA GLU A 279 11.39 15.19 -3.09
C GLU A 279 12.05 14.11 -2.23
N ASP A 280 11.27 13.12 -1.77
CA ASP A 280 11.78 11.97 -1.00
C ASP A 280 12.80 11.15 -1.82
N TYR A 281 12.54 10.96 -3.12
CA TYR A 281 13.48 10.31 -4.04
C TYR A 281 14.79 11.09 -4.14
N VAL A 282 14.74 12.41 -4.36
CA VAL A 282 15.92 13.27 -4.42
C VAL A 282 16.70 13.25 -3.12
N LYS A 283 16.01 13.33 -1.98
CA LYS A 283 16.60 13.23 -0.65
C LYS A 283 17.32 11.89 -0.46
N ASN A 284 16.68 10.79 -0.79
CA ASN A 284 17.26 9.46 -0.66
C ASN A 284 18.53 9.29 -1.51
N ILE A 285 18.55 9.78 -2.75
CA ILE A 285 19.75 9.74 -3.60
C ILE A 285 20.90 10.55 -2.98
N ARG A 286 20.61 11.68 -2.37
CA ARG A 286 21.64 12.51 -1.73
C ARG A 286 22.22 11.89 -0.46
N GLU A 287 21.36 11.32 0.35
CA GLU A 287 21.75 10.73 1.63
C GLU A 287 22.43 9.36 1.46
N LYS A 288 21.97 8.56 0.53
CA LYS A 288 22.39 7.16 0.38
C LYS A 288 23.25 6.88 -0.86
N GLY A 289 23.22 7.79 -1.85
CA GLY A 289 23.88 7.61 -3.14
C GLY A 289 22.92 7.17 -4.25
N ASP A 290 23.43 7.16 -5.48
CA ASP A 290 22.69 6.74 -6.68
C ASP A 290 22.88 5.23 -6.92
N PHE A 291 21.84 4.46 -6.67
CA PHE A 291 21.84 2.99 -6.81
C PHE A 291 21.29 2.49 -8.14
N ARG A 292 20.96 3.37 -9.10
CA ARG A 292 20.34 2.98 -10.39
C ARG A 292 21.18 2.00 -11.21
N ASN A 293 22.50 1.97 -11.00
CA ASN A 293 23.42 1.05 -11.67
C ASN A 293 23.79 -0.18 -10.84
N MET A 294 23.15 -0.38 -9.68
CA MET A 294 23.35 -1.57 -8.85
C MET A 294 22.42 -2.69 -9.35
N GLY A 295 22.89 -3.93 -9.39
CA GLY A 295 22.05 -5.09 -9.67
C GLY A 295 20.91 -5.21 -8.65
N SER A 296 19.72 -5.60 -9.10
CA SER A 296 18.54 -5.69 -8.24
C SER A 296 18.73 -6.69 -7.10
N ASP A 297 19.41 -7.78 -7.33
CA ASP A 297 19.77 -8.79 -6.33
C ASP A 297 20.62 -8.19 -5.19
N VAL A 298 21.66 -7.45 -5.53
CA VAL A 298 22.52 -6.76 -4.56
C VAL A 298 21.75 -5.65 -3.84
N PHE A 299 20.93 -4.90 -4.57
CA PHE A 299 20.14 -3.82 -3.98
C PHE A 299 19.11 -4.32 -2.95
N PHE A 300 18.39 -5.41 -3.25
CA PHE A 300 17.34 -5.91 -2.38
C PHE A 300 17.82 -6.87 -1.30
N HIS A 301 18.85 -7.68 -1.58
CA HIS A 301 19.31 -8.72 -0.67
C HIS A 301 20.70 -8.45 -0.08
N GLY A 302 21.41 -7.46 -0.62
CA GLY A 302 22.81 -7.20 -0.25
C GLY A 302 23.75 -8.28 -0.76
N ILE A 303 24.89 -8.42 -0.11
CA ILE A 303 25.87 -9.48 -0.36
C ILE A 303 26.11 -10.29 0.92
N SER A 304 26.21 -11.61 0.78
CA SER A 304 26.54 -12.52 1.87
C SER A 304 28.04 -12.49 2.18
N GLN A 305 28.42 -12.92 3.38
CA GLN A 305 29.84 -13.04 3.74
C GLN A 305 30.60 -13.94 2.74
N GLY A 306 31.71 -13.44 2.24
CA GLY A 306 32.51 -14.06 1.18
C GLY A 306 32.05 -13.78 -0.25
N GLN A 307 30.89 -13.16 -0.45
CA GLN A 307 30.36 -12.79 -1.75
C GLN A 307 30.92 -11.46 -2.25
N THR A 308 31.12 -11.37 -3.57
CA THR A 308 31.61 -10.17 -4.26
C THR A 308 30.52 -9.62 -5.18
N ALA A 309 30.34 -8.32 -5.19
CA ALA A 309 29.50 -7.59 -6.12
C ALA A 309 30.30 -6.58 -6.93
N GLU A 310 30.01 -6.45 -8.22
CA GLU A 310 30.54 -5.40 -9.08
C GLU A 310 29.49 -4.31 -9.26
N ILE A 311 29.81 -3.08 -8.88
CA ILE A 311 28.90 -1.93 -8.93
C ILE A 311 29.44 -0.92 -9.93
N THR A 312 28.74 -0.68 -11.01
CA THR A 312 29.09 0.36 -11.99
C THR A 312 28.62 1.72 -11.49
N LEU A 313 29.55 2.56 -11.05
CA LEU A 313 29.24 3.92 -10.60
C LEU A 313 28.92 4.86 -11.76
N LYS A 314 29.70 4.79 -12.84
CA LYS A 314 29.50 5.48 -14.12
C LYS A 314 30.26 4.76 -15.23
N LYS A 315 30.03 5.16 -16.47
CA LYS A 315 30.72 4.54 -17.64
C LYS A 315 32.24 4.52 -17.44
N GLY A 316 32.82 3.34 -17.45
CA GLY A 316 34.26 3.11 -17.29
C GLY A 316 34.77 3.15 -15.84
N GLN A 317 33.87 3.24 -14.84
CA GLN A 317 34.24 3.18 -13.43
C GLN A 317 33.39 2.15 -12.68
N THR A 318 34.02 1.01 -12.36
CA THR A 318 33.42 -0.08 -11.60
C THR A 318 34.07 -0.17 -10.22
N MET A 319 33.26 -0.41 -9.21
CA MET A 319 33.68 -0.70 -7.84
C MET A 319 33.43 -2.17 -7.54
N VAL A 320 34.47 -2.88 -7.11
CA VAL A 320 34.36 -4.27 -6.68
C VAL A 320 34.28 -4.31 -5.16
N VAL A 321 33.21 -4.86 -4.64
CA VAL A 321 32.93 -4.90 -3.19
C VAL A 321 32.76 -6.35 -2.76
N THR A 322 33.57 -6.80 -1.78
CA THR A 322 33.43 -8.10 -1.14
C THR A 322 33.10 -7.90 0.34
N LEU A 323 32.06 -8.56 0.85
CA LEU A 323 31.81 -8.62 2.28
C LEU A 323 32.69 -9.72 2.91
N GLU A 324 33.75 -9.31 3.60
CA GLU A 324 34.73 -10.23 4.19
C GLU A 324 34.25 -10.82 5.51
N ASP A 325 33.70 -9.98 6.38
CA ASP A 325 33.30 -10.40 7.73
C ASP A 325 32.12 -9.58 8.28
N VAL A 326 31.36 -10.22 9.16
CA VAL A 326 30.23 -9.64 9.89
C VAL A 326 30.38 -9.96 11.37
N SER A 327 30.66 -8.97 12.19
CA SER A 327 30.81 -9.17 13.64
C SER A 327 29.48 -9.57 14.31
N LYS A 328 29.56 -10.13 15.53
CA LYS A 328 28.38 -10.21 16.41
C LYS A 328 28.00 -8.79 16.86
N PRO A 329 26.70 -8.56 17.19
CA PRO A 329 26.30 -7.26 17.74
C PRO A 329 27.01 -6.99 19.06
N ASP A 330 27.43 -5.75 19.27
CA ASP A 330 27.93 -5.26 20.54
C ASP A 330 26.76 -5.01 21.54
N GLU A 331 27.09 -4.58 22.76
CA GLU A 331 26.09 -4.27 23.79
C GLU A 331 25.13 -3.13 23.40
N ALA A 332 25.53 -2.25 22.49
CA ALA A 332 24.71 -1.16 21.96
C ALA A 332 23.91 -1.59 20.71
N GLY A 333 24.01 -2.85 20.29
CA GLY A 333 23.32 -3.41 19.12
C GLY A 333 23.97 -3.03 17.79
N ASN A 334 25.25 -2.60 17.76
CA ASN A 334 25.94 -2.33 16.52
C ASN A 334 26.70 -3.60 16.04
N ARG A 335 26.83 -3.74 14.72
CA ARG A 335 27.68 -4.73 14.06
C ARG A 335 28.72 -4.02 13.19
N ASP A 336 29.93 -4.56 13.16
CA ASP A 336 30.95 -4.14 12.23
C ASP A 336 30.91 -5.06 11.00
N LEU A 337 30.78 -4.43 9.83
CA LEU A 337 30.83 -5.07 8.53
C LEU A 337 32.19 -4.75 7.91
N ALA A 338 33.02 -5.76 7.69
CA ALA A 338 34.31 -5.60 7.02
C ALA A 338 34.15 -5.86 5.54
N PHE A 339 34.41 -4.85 4.73
CA PHE A 339 34.40 -4.94 3.27
C PHE A 339 35.80 -4.82 2.69
N SER A 340 36.07 -5.54 1.61
CA SER A 340 37.10 -5.20 0.65
C SER A 340 36.48 -4.39 -0.48
N VAL A 341 36.96 -3.17 -0.69
CA VAL A 341 36.51 -2.25 -1.76
C VAL A 341 37.66 -1.98 -2.68
N ASN A 342 37.64 -2.54 -3.90
CA ASN A 342 38.75 -2.53 -4.85
C ASN A 342 40.09 -2.98 -4.21
N GLY A 343 40.03 -4.02 -3.36
CA GLY A 343 41.17 -4.56 -2.63
C GLY A 343 41.55 -3.82 -1.33
N TYR A 344 40.91 -2.72 -1.00
CA TYR A 344 41.15 -1.99 0.24
C TYR A 344 40.09 -2.32 1.30
N ARG A 345 40.55 -2.75 2.47
CA ARG A 345 39.67 -3.08 3.59
C ARG A 345 39.00 -1.82 4.15
N ARG A 346 37.67 -1.90 4.33
CA ARG A 346 36.83 -0.88 4.97
C ARG A 346 35.96 -1.54 6.02
N VAL A 347 35.82 -0.92 7.17
CA VAL A 347 34.92 -1.38 8.23
C VAL A 347 33.85 -0.31 8.42
N VAL A 348 32.60 -0.74 8.40
CA VAL A 348 31.40 0.10 8.60
C VAL A 348 30.62 -0.44 9.78
N SER A 349 30.40 0.37 10.79
CA SER A 349 29.55 0.00 11.93
C SER A 349 28.10 0.38 11.63
N VAL A 350 27.18 -0.59 11.77
CA VAL A 350 25.76 -0.41 11.50
C VAL A 350 24.93 -0.93 12.68
N LYS A 351 23.78 -0.31 12.92
CA LYS A 351 22.83 -0.81 13.91
C LYS A 351 22.11 -2.06 13.39
N ASP A 352 22.18 -3.16 14.15
CA ASP A 352 21.41 -4.36 13.89
C ASP A 352 19.99 -4.20 14.45
N LYS A 353 19.03 -3.97 13.56
CA LYS A 353 17.62 -3.82 13.93
C LYS A 353 17.05 -5.06 14.64
N GLN A 354 17.54 -6.26 14.33
CA GLN A 354 17.09 -7.51 14.98
C GLN A 354 17.68 -7.67 16.38
N ALA A 355 18.93 -7.27 16.57
CA ALA A 355 19.56 -7.26 17.90
C ALA A 355 18.91 -6.22 18.81
N LEU A 356 18.58 -5.03 18.28
CA LEU A 356 17.81 -4.01 18.99
C LEU A 356 16.44 -4.50 19.44
N VAL A 357 15.69 -5.19 18.57
CA VAL A 357 14.40 -5.79 18.94
C VAL A 357 14.57 -6.82 20.06
N LYS A 358 15.63 -7.65 20.02
CA LYS A 358 15.93 -8.61 21.11
C LYS A 358 16.36 -7.91 22.40
N SER A 359 17.14 -6.83 22.35
CA SER A 359 17.55 -6.07 23.53
C SER A 359 16.40 -5.26 24.14
N VAL A 360 15.54 -4.70 23.30
CA VAL A 360 14.31 -4.01 23.72
C VAL A 360 13.31 -5.02 24.35
N MET A 361 13.23 -6.25 23.85
CA MET A 361 12.44 -7.32 24.49
C MET A 361 13.05 -7.83 25.79
N SER A 362 14.32 -7.56 26.06
CA SER A 362 15.01 -7.98 27.30
C SER A 362 15.32 -6.88 28.29
N GLY A 363 15.06 -5.59 28.01
CA GLY A 363 15.55 -4.50 28.86
C GLY A 363 14.82 -3.15 28.88
N SER A 364 13.80 -2.90 28.09
CA SER A 364 12.96 -1.71 28.30
C SER A 364 11.50 -2.12 28.40
N THR A 365 10.89 -1.88 29.52
CA THR A 365 9.44 -1.93 29.76
C THR A 365 8.80 -0.90 28.85
N ILE A 366 8.21 -1.34 27.72
CA ILE A 366 7.28 -0.47 26.97
C ILE A 366 6.11 -0.23 27.92
N HIS A 367 5.93 1.01 28.35
CA HIS A 367 4.77 1.39 29.11
C HIS A 367 3.58 1.50 28.17
N TYR A 368 2.52 0.79 28.48
CA TYR A 368 1.24 0.92 27.79
C TYR A 368 0.32 1.81 28.62
N ALA A 369 -0.44 2.65 27.94
CA ALA A 369 -1.47 3.45 28.59
C ALA A 369 -2.57 2.52 29.09
N SER A 370 -3.03 2.74 30.32
CA SER A 370 -4.17 2.05 30.89
C SER A 370 -5.46 2.60 30.30
N ALA A 371 -6.30 1.73 29.78
CA ALA A 371 -7.61 2.14 29.25
C ALA A 371 -8.54 2.71 30.35
N ASP A 372 -8.25 2.40 31.60
CA ASP A 372 -9.04 2.83 32.77
C ASP A 372 -8.52 4.13 33.40
N ASP A 373 -7.34 4.63 32.97
CA ASP A 373 -6.77 5.91 33.46
C ASP A 373 -6.94 7.03 32.43
N PRO A 374 -7.85 7.98 32.69
CA PRO A 374 -8.11 9.11 31.77
C PRO A 374 -6.93 10.08 31.68
N ASN A 375 -5.88 9.94 32.48
CA ASN A 375 -4.68 10.76 32.42
C ASN A 375 -3.65 10.23 31.44
N GLU A 376 -3.70 8.97 31.09
CA GLU A 376 -2.74 8.33 30.20
C GLU A 376 -3.21 8.40 28.74
N ILE A 377 -2.38 8.98 27.88
CA ILE A 377 -2.63 9.10 26.45
C ILE A 377 -1.84 8.02 25.73
N GLY A 378 -2.53 7.04 25.16
CA GLY A 378 -1.93 5.94 24.40
C GLY A 378 -1.97 6.18 22.89
N ALA A 379 -1.02 5.58 22.17
CA ALA A 379 -1.05 5.53 20.72
C ALA A 379 -2.25 4.71 20.25
N ASN A 380 -3.12 5.29 19.46
CA ASN A 380 -4.33 4.63 18.96
C ASN A 380 -4.04 3.59 17.86
N ILE A 381 -2.92 3.73 17.14
CA ILE A 381 -2.45 2.79 16.12
C ILE A 381 -0.94 2.58 16.25
N PRO A 382 -0.38 1.46 15.78
CA PRO A 382 1.06 1.33 15.62
C PRO A 382 1.53 2.11 14.39
N GLY A 383 2.69 2.76 14.49
CA GLY A 383 3.23 3.53 13.36
C GLY A 383 4.45 4.35 13.75
N ASN A 384 4.89 5.22 12.87
CA ASN A 384 5.96 6.18 13.14
C ASN A 384 5.35 7.49 13.63
N ILE A 385 5.91 8.06 14.68
CA ILE A 385 5.54 9.42 15.13
C ILE A 385 6.04 10.41 14.06
N LEU A 386 5.11 10.97 13.30
CA LEU A 386 5.43 11.99 12.31
C LEU A 386 5.77 13.31 13.01
N LYS A 387 4.95 13.68 14.00
CA LYS A 387 5.10 14.94 14.72
C LYS A 387 4.57 14.80 16.15
N VAL A 388 5.27 15.39 17.10
CA VAL A 388 4.77 15.65 18.45
C VAL A 388 4.30 17.09 18.49
N LEU A 389 3.07 17.34 18.93
CA LEU A 389 2.40 18.64 18.85
C LEU A 389 2.39 19.39 20.19
N VAL A 390 2.78 18.71 21.29
CA VAL A 390 2.73 19.25 22.65
C VAL A 390 4.06 19.01 23.38
N GLU A 391 4.32 19.84 24.38
CA GLU A 391 5.43 19.70 25.32
C GLU A 391 4.91 19.61 26.75
N SER A 392 5.77 19.16 27.70
CA SER A 392 5.41 19.18 29.14
C SER A 392 5.07 20.60 29.60
N GLY A 393 3.92 20.77 30.23
CA GLY A 393 3.39 22.04 30.69
C GLY A 393 2.34 22.67 29.76
N ASP A 394 2.13 22.11 28.55
CA ASP A 394 1.12 22.59 27.63
C ASP A 394 -0.29 22.23 28.12
N LYS A 395 -1.25 23.14 27.93
CA LYS A 395 -2.68 22.89 28.21
C LYS A 395 -3.37 22.41 26.96
N VAL A 396 -4.04 21.28 27.06
CA VAL A 396 -4.80 20.65 25.97
C VAL A 396 -6.27 20.52 26.35
N LYS A 397 -7.14 20.56 25.35
CA LYS A 397 -8.56 20.28 25.49
C LYS A 397 -8.86 18.85 25.04
N LYS A 398 -9.96 18.30 25.56
CA LYS A 398 -10.49 17.02 25.06
C LYS A 398 -10.63 17.04 23.54
N GLY A 399 -10.06 16.03 22.87
CA GLY A 399 -10.07 15.91 21.42
C GLY A 399 -8.97 16.70 20.69
N GLU A 400 -8.12 17.47 21.41
CA GLU A 400 -7.01 18.17 20.81
C GLU A 400 -5.86 17.21 20.48
N PRO A 401 -5.27 17.31 19.26
CA PRO A 401 -4.19 16.41 18.86
C PRO A 401 -2.90 16.69 19.62
N VAL A 402 -2.31 15.65 20.21
CA VAL A 402 -1.04 15.69 20.96
C VAL A 402 0.14 15.15 20.15
N ALA A 403 -0.13 14.25 19.21
CA ALA A 403 0.87 13.73 18.28
C ALA A 403 0.21 13.27 16.98
N ILE A 404 0.99 13.14 15.92
CA ILE A 404 0.56 12.57 14.64
C ILE A 404 1.35 11.29 14.41
N ILE A 405 0.65 10.18 14.20
CA ILE A 405 1.23 8.87 13.83
C ILE A 405 1.01 8.66 12.34
N GLU A 406 2.07 8.30 11.63
CA GLU A 406 1.98 7.82 10.24
C GLU A 406 2.08 6.30 10.22
N ALA A 407 1.07 5.65 9.63
CA ALA A 407 1.07 4.23 9.33
C ALA A 407 0.61 4.01 7.89
N MET A 408 1.46 3.37 7.06
CA MET A 408 1.14 3.04 5.66
C MET A 408 0.64 4.24 4.82
N LYS A 409 1.24 5.42 5.00
CA LYS A 409 0.85 6.68 4.35
C LYS A 409 -0.52 7.22 4.79
N MET A 410 -1.04 6.78 5.91
CA MET A 410 -2.17 7.40 6.59
C MET A 410 -1.65 8.13 7.82
N GLU A 411 -2.05 9.37 7.99
CA GLU A 411 -1.76 10.17 9.18
C GLU A 411 -2.96 10.06 10.11
N THR A 412 -2.70 9.77 11.37
CA THR A 412 -3.75 9.66 12.40
C THR A 412 -3.32 10.45 13.62
N ASN A 413 -4.24 11.27 14.14
CA ASN A 413 -4.01 12.05 15.34
C ASN A 413 -4.16 11.18 16.58
N VAL A 414 -3.22 11.32 17.52
CA VAL A 414 -3.38 10.91 18.91
C VAL A 414 -3.97 12.09 19.65
N ILE A 415 -5.15 11.94 20.24
CA ILE A 415 -5.91 13.04 20.84
C ILE A 415 -5.91 12.95 22.36
N ALA A 416 -6.05 14.10 23.04
CA ALA A 416 -6.23 14.16 24.47
C ALA A 416 -7.62 13.65 24.87
N PRO A 417 -7.72 12.70 25.84
CA PRO A 417 -9.00 12.11 26.25
C PRO A 417 -9.85 13.07 27.13
N ARG A 418 -9.23 14.08 27.72
CA ARG A 418 -9.89 15.11 28.55
C ARG A 418 -9.12 16.43 28.48
N ASP A 419 -9.70 17.49 29.04
CA ASP A 419 -8.98 18.75 29.29
C ASP A 419 -7.92 18.53 30.37
N GLY A 420 -6.75 19.16 30.24
CA GLY A 420 -5.68 19.04 31.23
C GLY A 420 -4.40 19.72 30.80
N GLU A 421 -3.37 19.61 31.65
CA GLU A 421 -2.01 20.05 31.36
C GLU A 421 -1.12 18.80 31.16
N ILE A 422 -0.29 18.81 30.14
CA ILE A 422 0.65 17.70 29.85
C ILE A 422 1.72 17.67 30.96
N GLU A 423 1.78 16.60 31.71
CA GLU A 423 2.82 16.38 32.70
C GLU A 423 4.11 15.95 32.02
N LYS A 424 4.02 14.91 31.14
CA LYS A 424 5.20 14.36 30.49
C LYS A 424 4.85 13.74 29.14
N VAL A 425 5.75 13.92 28.18
CA VAL A 425 5.71 13.27 26.85
C VAL A 425 6.77 12.17 26.79
N TYR A 426 6.39 10.98 26.33
CA TYR A 426 7.21 9.76 26.31
C TYR A 426 7.75 9.38 24.92
N ILE A 427 7.35 10.10 23.88
CA ILE A 427 7.67 9.81 22.49
C ILE A 427 8.44 10.96 21.84
N LYS A 428 9.09 10.66 20.71
CA LYS A 428 9.78 11.65 19.86
C LYS A 428 9.41 11.47 18.41
N ALA A 429 9.46 12.54 17.63
CA ALA A 429 9.30 12.46 16.18
C ALA A 429 10.33 11.50 15.56
N GLY A 430 9.86 10.64 14.64
CA GLY A 430 10.65 9.58 14.02
C GLY A 430 10.71 8.27 14.83
N GLU A 431 10.13 8.21 16.02
CA GLU A 431 10.05 6.99 16.83
C GLU A 431 8.91 6.09 16.38
N GLN A 432 9.13 4.77 16.39
CA GLN A 432 8.09 3.79 16.09
C GLN A 432 7.37 3.38 17.38
N VAL A 433 6.06 3.51 17.40
CA VAL A 433 5.20 3.15 18.54
C VAL A 433 4.28 1.97 18.22
N LYS A 434 3.88 1.25 19.26
CA LYS A 434 2.86 0.19 19.19
C LYS A 434 1.49 0.74 19.59
N ALA A 435 0.42 0.10 19.13
CA ALA A 435 -0.93 0.43 19.59
C ALA A 435 -1.01 0.29 21.12
N GLY A 436 -1.61 1.26 21.79
CA GLY A 436 -1.68 1.34 23.25
C GLY A 436 -0.41 1.81 23.94
N GLN A 437 0.71 2.02 23.24
CA GLN A 437 1.93 2.51 23.87
C GLN A 437 1.73 3.94 24.41
N LEU A 438 2.20 4.18 25.65
CA LEU A 438 2.05 5.45 26.31
C LEU A 438 2.76 6.58 25.54
N VAL A 439 2.02 7.61 25.18
CA VAL A 439 2.47 8.78 24.41
C VAL A 439 2.74 9.96 25.34
N ALA A 440 1.80 10.28 26.22
CA ALA A 440 1.90 11.35 27.18
C ALA A 440 1.02 11.06 28.40
N ILE A 441 1.28 11.81 29.49
CA ILE A 441 0.46 11.78 30.71
C ILE A 441 -0.03 13.20 30.97
N LEU A 442 -1.31 13.33 31.34
CA LEU A 442 -1.93 14.54 31.86
C LEU A 442 -1.74 14.61 33.39
N LYS A 443 -1.55 15.78 33.92
CA LYS A 443 -1.55 15.99 35.38
C LYS A 443 -2.86 15.49 36.01
N SER A 444 -2.78 14.84 37.16
CA SER A 444 -3.95 14.45 37.93
C SER A 444 -4.69 15.70 38.43
N GLU A 445 -6.02 15.65 38.54
CA GLU A 445 -6.85 16.77 39.01
C GLU A 445 -6.69 17.06 40.51
N ASP A 446 -5.90 16.25 41.25
CA ASP A 446 -5.74 16.31 42.69
C ASP A 446 -4.42 16.98 43.13
N GLU A 447 -3.67 17.69 42.25
CA GLU A 447 -2.51 18.51 42.60
C GLU A 447 -2.71 19.99 42.25
#